data_350d965b418092cb397ea8b47b01e675
#
_entry.id   350d965b418092cb397ea8b47b01e675
#
_cell.length_a   1.000
_cell.length_b   1.000
_cell.length_c   1.000
_cell.angle_alpha   90.00
_cell.angle_beta   90.00
_cell.angle_gamma   90.00
#
_symmetry.space_group_name_H-M   'P 1'
#
loop_
_entity.id
_entity.type
_entity.pdbx_description
1 polymer ?
#
loop_
_entity_poly.entity_id
_entity_poly.type
_entity_poly.pdbx_seq_one_letter_code
_entity_poly.pdbx_strand_id
1 'polypeptide(L)'
;MPEINPNQMGGTMRLGERPTVLKDYEGYPSTLATTLYGNVTQVDERHRHRYEVNPERVPLMEEKGMLFTGVDDRNQRMEIIELKEEDHPFYLGCQYHPEFKTVVGKPSPPFYGFILASSGQFQGVGKPLPSTDRFRDLLTSPAAKNMVSKRDSSSSSSSSSSGSSAKRARRS
;
A
#
# COMPACT_ATOMS: atom_id res chain seq x y z
N MET A 1 -4.10 -11.09 19.31
CA MET A 1 -4.16 -9.62 19.49
C MET A 1 -4.29 -9.33 20.97
N PRO A 2 -3.48 -8.43 21.56
CA PRO A 2 -3.61 -8.08 22.99
C PRO A 2 -4.94 -7.38 23.34
N GLU A 3 -5.74 -7.03 22.35
CA GLU A 3 -7.09 -6.46 22.50
C GLU A 3 -8.19 -7.53 22.41
N ILE A 4 -7.84 -8.82 22.37
CA ILE A 4 -8.83 -9.90 22.36
C ILE A 4 -9.52 -9.94 23.72
N ASN A 5 -10.80 -9.67 23.73
CA ASN A 5 -11.66 -9.99 24.86
C ASN A 5 -11.92 -11.50 24.82
N PRO A 6 -11.42 -12.31 25.78
CA PRO A 6 -11.60 -13.76 25.76
C PRO A 6 -13.07 -14.20 25.84
N ASN A 7 -13.96 -13.28 26.25
CA ASN A 7 -15.40 -13.49 26.32
C ASN A 7 -16.13 -13.13 25.02
N GLN A 8 -15.42 -12.65 24.00
CA GLN A 8 -16.00 -12.24 22.71
C GLN A 8 -15.20 -12.87 21.58
N MET A 9 -15.58 -14.10 21.21
CA MET A 9 -15.00 -14.81 20.06
C MET A 9 -15.18 -13.98 18.79
N GLY A 10 -14.06 -13.56 18.18
CA GLY A 10 -14.09 -12.77 16.94
C GLY A 10 -13.21 -11.53 16.93
N GLY A 11 -12.44 -11.33 17.99
CA GLY A 11 -11.38 -10.31 18.13
C GLY A 11 -11.82 -8.90 17.70
N THR A 12 -11.39 -7.89 18.40
CA THR A 12 -11.55 -6.51 17.96
C THR A 12 -10.70 -6.26 16.73
N MET A 13 -11.30 -5.67 15.71
CA MET A 13 -10.59 -5.24 14.53
C MET A 13 -9.68 -4.06 14.91
N ARG A 14 -8.37 -4.14 14.61
CA ARG A 14 -7.51 -2.96 14.63
C ARG A 14 -7.94 -2.07 13.46
N LEU A 15 -8.55 -0.96 13.78
CA LEU A 15 -9.21 -0.09 12.81
C LEU A 15 -8.75 1.36 12.96
N GLY A 16 -8.62 2.04 11.83
CA GLY A 16 -8.33 3.47 11.76
C GLY A 16 -6.84 3.78 11.63
N GLU A 17 -6.52 5.06 11.77
CA GLU A 17 -5.15 5.55 11.71
C GLU A 17 -4.40 5.20 12.99
N ARG A 18 -3.22 4.61 12.85
CA ARG A 18 -2.37 4.16 13.95
C ARG A 18 -0.90 4.43 13.65
N PRO A 19 -0.10 4.73 14.68
CA PRO A 19 1.33 4.92 14.51
C PRO A 19 2.04 3.60 14.21
N THR A 20 2.98 3.67 13.29
CA THR A 20 3.98 2.63 12.99
C THR A 20 5.35 3.25 13.24
N VAL A 21 6.09 2.71 14.18
CA VAL A 21 7.46 3.11 14.50
C VAL A 21 8.40 2.37 13.57
N LEU A 22 9.22 3.11 12.83
CA LEU A 22 10.24 2.55 11.96
C LEU A 22 11.50 2.23 12.76
N LYS A 23 12.00 1.01 12.60
CA LYS A 23 13.17 0.51 13.34
C LYS A 23 14.40 0.51 12.46
N ASP A 24 15.51 0.91 13.08
CA ASP A 24 16.83 0.59 12.58
C ASP A 24 17.18 -0.86 12.92
N TYR A 25 17.97 -1.51 12.07
CA TYR A 25 18.52 -2.83 12.32
C TYR A 25 20.03 -2.74 12.46
N GLU A 26 20.58 -3.49 13.44
CA GLU A 26 22.03 -3.57 13.64
C GLU A 26 22.71 -4.07 12.35
N GLY A 27 23.72 -3.34 11.89
CA GLY A 27 24.39 -3.60 10.63
C GLY A 27 23.70 -3.07 9.38
N TYR A 28 22.51 -2.46 9.53
CA TYR A 28 21.73 -1.85 8.42
C TYR A 28 21.43 -0.39 8.77
N PRO A 29 22.24 0.57 8.30
CA PRO A 29 22.08 1.99 8.60
C PRO A 29 20.83 2.60 7.95
N SER A 30 20.22 1.89 7.02
CA SER A 30 18.94 2.25 6.40
C SER A 30 18.20 0.99 6.01
N THR A 31 16.90 0.98 6.23
CA THR A 31 15.98 -0.07 5.79
C THR A 31 15.21 0.39 4.56
N LEU A 32 14.58 -0.52 3.85
CA LEU A 32 13.69 -0.15 2.74
C LEU A 32 12.56 0.74 3.24
N ALA A 33 11.96 0.40 4.38
CA ALA A 33 10.90 1.21 4.99
C ALA A 33 11.37 2.64 5.30
N THR A 34 12.50 2.81 6.00
CA THR A 34 13.03 4.15 6.32
C THR A 34 13.36 4.94 5.06
N THR A 35 13.92 4.29 4.05
CA THR A 35 14.22 4.90 2.74
C THR A 35 12.94 5.42 2.06
N LEU A 36 11.90 4.60 2.01
CA LEU A 36 10.64 4.96 1.36
C LEU A 36 9.94 6.14 2.06
N TYR A 37 9.95 6.15 3.38
CA TYR A 37 9.31 7.19 4.18
C TYR A 37 10.19 8.42 4.46
N GLY A 38 11.37 8.51 3.85
CA GLY A 38 12.23 9.69 3.95
C GLY A 38 12.95 9.83 5.30
N ASN A 39 13.37 8.70 5.90
CA ASN A 39 14.12 8.61 7.14
C ASN A 39 13.41 9.23 8.37
N VAL A 40 12.08 9.17 8.39
CA VAL A 40 11.31 9.49 9.59
C VAL A 40 11.31 8.31 10.56
N THR A 41 11.11 8.57 11.83
CA THR A 41 11.10 7.55 12.89
C THR A 41 9.73 6.92 13.08
N GLN A 42 8.66 7.58 12.63
CA GLN A 42 7.28 7.14 12.79
C GLN A 42 6.43 7.62 11.63
N VAL A 43 5.48 6.80 11.25
CA VAL A 43 4.41 7.13 10.28
C VAL A 43 3.06 6.72 10.83
N ASP A 44 2.03 7.49 10.50
CA ASP A 44 0.66 7.12 10.83
C ASP A 44 0.03 6.49 9.60
N GLU A 45 -0.47 5.26 9.73
CA GLU A 45 -1.06 4.53 8.62
C GLU A 45 -2.42 3.91 9.00
N ARG A 46 -3.27 3.63 8.01
CA ARG A 46 -4.61 3.11 8.25
C ARG A 46 -4.63 1.60 8.30
N HIS A 47 -5.15 1.06 9.40
CA HIS A 47 -5.28 -0.36 9.66
C HIS A 47 -6.72 -0.82 9.52
N ARG A 48 -6.86 -2.07 9.06
CA ARG A 48 -8.14 -2.80 9.01
C ARG A 48 -7.88 -4.30 9.05
N HIS A 49 -7.39 -4.79 10.20
CA HIS A 49 -7.05 -6.21 10.31
C HIS A 49 -7.48 -6.79 11.66
N ARG A 50 -7.72 -8.10 11.69
CA ARG A 50 -8.02 -8.89 12.90
C ARG A 50 -6.89 -9.83 13.25
N TYR A 51 -6.05 -10.15 12.28
CA TYR A 51 -4.92 -11.06 12.44
C TYR A 51 -3.63 -10.27 12.30
N GLU A 52 -2.61 -10.75 12.96
CA GLU A 52 -1.27 -10.15 12.94
C GLU A 52 -0.21 -11.26 13.03
N VAL A 53 1.03 -10.92 12.80
CA VAL A 53 2.15 -11.84 12.96
C VAL A 53 2.20 -12.31 14.41
N ASN A 54 2.28 -13.65 14.63
CA ASN A 54 2.46 -14.18 15.97
C ASN A 54 3.87 -13.82 16.47
N PRO A 55 4.00 -13.04 17.57
CA PRO A 55 5.30 -12.62 18.08
C PRO A 55 6.25 -13.79 18.41
N GLU A 56 5.72 -14.93 18.82
CA GLU A 56 6.54 -16.14 19.09
C GLU A 56 7.22 -16.70 17.84
N ARG A 57 6.74 -16.33 16.64
CA ARG A 57 7.29 -16.77 15.36
C ARG A 57 8.26 -15.78 14.74
N VAL A 58 8.33 -14.57 15.28
CA VAL A 58 9.23 -13.53 14.78
C VAL A 58 10.69 -14.00 14.75
N PRO A 59 11.28 -14.57 15.84
CA PRO A 59 12.67 -15.01 15.81
C PRO A 59 12.96 -16.05 14.71
N LEU A 60 12.01 -16.97 14.47
CA LEU A 60 12.15 -17.98 13.42
C LEU A 60 12.18 -17.36 12.01
N MET A 61 11.42 -16.31 11.80
CA MET A 61 11.39 -15.59 10.51
C MET A 61 12.65 -14.75 10.33
N GLU A 62 13.14 -14.12 11.40
CA GLU A 62 14.39 -13.35 11.38
C GLU A 62 15.61 -14.25 11.09
N GLU A 63 15.65 -15.47 11.63
CA GLU A 63 16.66 -16.49 11.30
C GLU A 63 16.68 -16.83 9.79
N LYS A 64 15.57 -16.63 9.10
CA LYS A 64 15.43 -16.85 7.64
C LYS A 64 15.64 -15.57 6.81
N GLY A 65 16.11 -14.51 7.43
CA GLY A 65 16.45 -13.26 6.74
C GLY A 65 15.32 -12.26 6.64
N MET A 66 14.15 -12.50 7.22
CA MET A 66 13.07 -11.52 7.24
C MET A 66 13.35 -10.46 8.29
N LEU A 67 13.22 -9.19 7.94
CA LEU A 67 13.40 -8.06 8.84
C LEU A 67 12.02 -7.48 9.20
N PHE A 68 11.81 -7.20 10.48
CA PHE A 68 10.61 -6.52 10.97
C PHE A 68 10.93 -5.06 11.27
N THR A 69 10.88 -4.23 10.24
CA THR A 69 11.35 -2.84 10.23
C THR A 69 10.30 -1.82 10.66
N GLY A 70 9.06 -2.25 10.85
CA GLY A 70 8.00 -1.42 11.43
C GLY A 70 7.24 -2.16 12.50
N VAL A 71 6.99 -1.46 13.62
CA VAL A 71 6.23 -1.98 14.76
C VAL A 71 5.22 -0.95 15.26
N ASP A 72 4.25 -1.37 16.07
CA ASP A 72 3.35 -0.45 16.74
C ASP A 72 4.07 0.36 17.85
N ASP A 73 3.41 1.37 18.37
CA ASP A 73 3.90 2.25 19.43
C ASP A 73 4.25 1.54 20.75
N ARG A 74 3.76 0.32 20.92
CA ARG A 74 4.05 -0.55 22.07
C ARG A 74 5.14 -1.57 21.80
N ASN A 75 5.70 -1.60 20.60
CA ASN A 75 6.68 -2.60 20.15
C ASN A 75 6.18 -4.05 20.30
N GLN A 76 4.91 -4.28 20.08
CA GLN A 76 4.26 -5.58 20.28
C GLN A 76 3.77 -6.20 18.97
N ARG A 77 3.41 -5.37 17.98
CA ARG A 77 2.86 -5.80 16.69
C ARG A 77 3.83 -5.51 15.57
N MET A 78 3.96 -6.46 14.68
CA MET A 78 4.77 -6.31 13.47
C MET A 78 3.92 -5.62 12.40
N GLU A 79 4.37 -4.46 11.95
CA GLU A 79 3.63 -3.60 11.03
C GLU A 79 4.23 -3.59 9.63
N ILE A 80 5.56 -3.74 9.53
CA ILE A 80 6.30 -3.80 8.26
C ILE A 80 7.30 -4.94 8.32
N ILE A 81 7.35 -5.70 7.23
CA ILE A 81 8.37 -6.72 6.97
C ILE A 81 9.09 -6.40 5.67
N GLU A 82 10.37 -6.70 5.61
CA GLU A 82 11.17 -6.57 4.39
C GLU A 82 12.26 -7.64 4.33
N LEU A 83 12.83 -7.83 3.15
CA LEU A 83 14.07 -8.57 2.95
C LEU A 83 15.20 -7.57 2.69
N LYS A 84 16.43 -7.99 2.96
CA LYS A 84 17.62 -7.21 2.62
C LYS A 84 17.72 -7.01 1.11
N GLU A 85 18.29 -5.88 0.69
CA GLU A 85 18.50 -5.57 -0.73
C GLU A 85 19.36 -6.62 -1.45
N GLU A 86 20.30 -7.25 -0.72
CA GLU A 86 21.14 -8.34 -1.24
C GLU A 86 20.36 -9.63 -1.52
N ASP A 87 19.28 -9.89 -0.79
CA ASP A 87 18.43 -11.06 -0.96
C ASP A 87 17.30 -10.80 -1.98
N HIS A 88 16.76 -9.58 -2.00
CA HIS A 88 15.72 -9.20 -2.94
C HIS A 88 15.74 -7.69 -3.21
N PRO A 89 15.75 -7.25 -4.47
CA PRO A 89 15.91 -5.83 -4.84
C PRO A 89 14.80 -4.92 -4.31
N PHE A 90 13.62 -5.46 -4.06
CA PHE A 90 12.51 -4.73 -3.45
C PHE A 90 11.47 -5.71 -2.88
N TYR A 91 11.50 -5.93 -1.60
CA TYR A 91 10.50 -6.74 -0.90
C TYR A 91 10.01 -5.99 0.35
N LEU A 92 8.74 -5.62 0.34
CA LEU A 92 8.10 -4.92 1.46
C LEU A 92 6.69 -5.46 1.66
N GLY A 93 6.36 -5.85 2.88
CA GLY A 93 5.01 -6.18 3.29
C GLY A 93 4.53 -5.25 4.39
N CYS A 94 3.30 -4.72 4.25
CA CYS A 94 2.68 -3.83 5.23
C CYS A 94 1.45 -4.49 5.84
N GLN A 95 1.29 -4.37 7.16
CA GLN A 95 0.07 -4.80 7.85
C GLN A 95 -1.08 -3.79 7.65
N TYR A 96 -0.74 -2.54 7.43
CA TYR A 96 -1.66 -1.46 7.13
C TYR A 96 -1.98 -1.37 5.62
N HIS A 97 -2.86 -0.45 5.27
CA HIS A 97 -3.35 -0.21 3.92
C HIS A 97 -2.81 1.11 3.34
N PRO A 98 -1.65 1.09 2.67
CA PRO A 98 -1.04 2.32 2.14
C PRO A 98 -1.88 3.00 1.05
N GLU A 99 -2.82 2.28 0.41
CA GLU A 99 -3.73 2.86 -0.58
C GLU A 99 -4.61 3.97 -0.02
N PHE A 100 -4.95 3.95 1.27
CA PHE A 100 -5.81 4.98 1.87
C PHE A 100 -5.16 6.37 1.93
N LYS A 101 -3.84 6.43 1.89
CA LYS A 101 -3.09 7.69 1.87
C LYS A 101 -2.57 8.08 0.49
N THR A 102 -2.84 7.25 -0.52
CA THR A 102 -2.48 7.53 -1.90
C THR A 102 -3.50 8.49 -2.51
N VAL A 103 -3.00 9.63 -2.98
CA VAL A 103 -3.79 10.60 -3.74
C VAL A 103 -3.09 10.96 -5.04
N VAL A 104 -3.84 11.52 -5.98
CA VAL A 104 -3.30 11.97 -7.28
C VAL A 104 -2.14 12.94 -7.06
N GLY A 105 -0.98 12.64 -7.64
CA GLY A 105 0.25 13.43 -7.51
C GLY A 105 1.00 13.26 -6.18
N LYS A 106 0.47 12.46 -5.24
CA LYS A 106 1.15 12.10 -4.00
C LYS A 106 0.85 10.64 -3.65
N PRO A 107 1.47 9.69 -4.37
CA PRO A 107 1.33 8.27 -4.06
C PRO A 107 1.91 7.97 -2.67
N SER A 108 1.36 6.96 -1.99
CA SER A 108 1.97 6.50 -0.74
C SER A 108 3.38 5.96 -1.00
N PRO A 109 4.32 6.13 -0.08
CA PRO A 109 5.71 5.72 -0.26
C PRO A 109 5.91 4.26 -0.67
N PRO A 110 5.20 3.25 -0.10
CA PRO A 110 5.31 1.86 -0.53
C PRO A 110 4.95 1.64 -2.00
N PHE A 111 3.87 2.25 -2.49
CA PHE A 111 3.48 2.12 -3.90
C PHE A 111 4.42 2.86 -4.83
N TYR A 112 4.87 4.05 -4.43
CA TYR A 112 5.83 4.80 -5.22
C TYR A 112 7.14 4.03 -5.39
N GLY A 113 7.70 3.52 -4.29
CA GLY A 113 8.89 2.68 -4.33
C GLY A 113 8.73 1.43 -5.18
N PHE A 114 7.58 0.75 -5.07
CA PHE A 114 7.29 -0.42 -5.88
C PHE A 114 7.28 -0.11 -7.39
N ILE A 115 6.67 1.01 -7.79
CA ILE A 115 6.67 1.44 -9.19
C ILE A 115 8.08 1.79 -9.66
N LEU A 116 8.86 2.50 -8.84
CA LEU A 116 10.25 2.80 -9.17
C LEU A 116 11.08 1.53 -9.33
N ALA A 117 10.93 0.55 -8.43
CA ALA A 117 11.64 -0.71 -8.50
C ALA A 117 11.25 -1.52 -9.75
N SER A 118 9.96 -1.65 -10.03
CA SER A 118 9.46 -2.40 -11.19
C SER A 118 9.83 -1.76 -12.53
N SER A 119 10.07 -0.45 -12.56
CA SER A 119 10.49 0.30 -13.75
C SER A 119 12.01 0.49 -13.86
N GLY A 120 12.79 -0.08 -12.93
CA GLY A 120 14.26 0.06 -12.90
C GLY A 120 14.75 1.45 -12.51
N GLN A 121 13.92 2.26 -11.85
CA GLN A 121 14.24 3.63 -11.43
C GLN A 121 14.53 3.74 -9.92
N PHE A 122 14.37 2.68 -9.16
CA PHE A 122 14.74 2.63 -7.75
C PHE A 122 16.27 2.57 -7.63
N GLN A 123 16.84 3.52 -6.90
CA GLN A 123 18.30 3.67 -6.80
C GLN A 123 18.94 2.85 -5.67
N GLY A 124 18.10 2.13 -4.91
CA GLY A 124 18.55 1.30 -3.79
C GLY A 124 18.20 1.89 -2.42
N VAL A 125 18.37 1.05 -1.40
CA VAL A 125 18.13 1.40 0.00
C VAL A 125 19.11 2.50 0.45
N GLY A 126 18.65 3.44 1.24
CA GLY A 126 19.43 4.59 1.71
C GLY A 126 19.60 5.71 0.68
N LYS A 127 19.03 5.58 -0.53
CA LYS A 127 19.05 6.63 -1.54
C LYS A 127 17.72 7.40 -1.54
N PRO A 128 17.75 8.73 -1.71
CA PRO A 128 16.52 9.52 -1.76
C PRO A 128 15.66 9.10 -2.96
N LEU A 129 14.35 9.02 -2.75
CA LEU A 129 13.43 8.78 -3.85
C LEU A 129 13.37 10.01 -4.77
N PRO A 130 13.19 9.81 -6.09
CA PRO A 130 12.91 10.91 -7.01
C PRO A 130 11.69 11.72 -6.56
N SER A 131 11.67 13.04 -6.87
CA SER A 131 10.49 13.87 -6.58
C SER A 131 9.25 13.37 -7.32
N THR A 132 8.11 13.39 -6.64
CA THR A 132 6.80 13.10 -7.25
C THR A 132 6.23 14.27 -8.07
N ASP A 133 6.89 15.41 -8.10
CA ASP A 133 6.42 16.62 -8.84
C ASP A 133 6.24 16.31 -10.33
N ARG A 134 7.11 15.51 -10.92
CA ARG A 134 6.95 15.05 -12.32
C ARG A 134 5.61 14.35 -12.58
N PHE A 135 5.09 13.61 -11.62
CA PHE A 135 3.78 12.96 -11.76
C PHE A 135 2.65 13.98 -11.70
N ARG A 136 2.79 15.01 -10.87
CA ARG A 136 1.83 16.11 -10.81
C ARG A 136 1.80 16.85 -12.14
N ASP A 137 2.94 17.16 -12.72
CA ASP A 137 3.07 17.85 -13.99
C ASP A 137 2.51 17.02 -15.15
N LEU A 138 2.77 15.70 -15.18
CA LEU A 138 2.21 14.80 -16.18
C LEU A 138 0.67 14.75 -16.09
N LEU A 139 0.11 14.67 -14.88
CA LEU A 139 -1.34 14.58 -14.66
C LEU A 139 -2.06 15.93 -14.92
N THR A 140 -1.36 17.04 -14.74
CA THR A 140 -1.89 18.39 -15.00
C THR A 140 -1.64 18.87 -16.43
N SER A 141 -0.85 18.13 -17.20
CA SER A 141 -0.51 18.47 -18.58
C SER A 141 -1.76 18.53 -19.48
N PRO A 142 -1.76 19.38 -20.52
CA PRO A 142 -2.86 19.46 -21.48
C PRO A 142 -3.15 18.11 -22.16
N ALA A 143 -2.13 17.27 -22.36
CA ALA A 143 -2.27 15.93 -22.93
C ALA A 143 -3.05 14.98 -22.01
N ALA A 144 -2.80 15.00 -20.70
CA ALA A 144 -3.52 14.20 -19.72
C ALA A 144 -4.99 14.62 -19.60
N LYS A 145 -5.26 15.92 -19.60
CA LYS A 145 -6.64 16.46 -19.58
C LYS A 145 -7.43 16.02 -20.81
N ASN A 146 -6.82 15.97 -21.98
CA ASN A 146 -7.46 15.49 -23.21
C ASN A 146 -7.72 13.96 -23.20
N MET A 147 -6.92 13.17 -22.49
CA MET A 147 -7.16 11.72 -22.32
C MET A 147 -8.37 11.42 -21.42
N VAL A 148 -8.54 12.17 -20.35
CA VAL A 148 -9.69 12.05 -19.45
C VAL A 148 -10.98 12.47 -20.17
N SER A 149 -10.98 13.58 -20.86
CA SER A 149 -12.14 14.08 -21.62
C SER A 149 -12.60 13.12 -22.72
N LYS A 150 -11.69 12.39 -23.37
CA LYS A 150 -12.04 11.39 -24.38
C LYS A 150 -12.68 10.12 -23.80
N ARG A 151 -12.39 9.76 -22.54
CA ARG A 151 -13.05 8.63 -21.87
C ARG A 151 -14.50 8.93 -21.51
N ASP A 152 -14.79 10.12 -21.06
CA ASP A 152 -16.15 10.55 -20.68
C ASP A 152 -17.07 10.65 -21.92
N SER A 153 -16.54 11.03 -23.10
CA SER A 153 -17.29 11.09 -24.35
C SER A 153 -17.57 9.72 -24.98
N SER A 154 -16.76 8.69 -24.68
CA SER A 154 -16.96 7.32 -25.19
C SER A 154 -17.94 6.50 -24.37
N SER A 155 -18.19 6.85 -23.10
CA SER A 155 -19.14 6.15 -22.22
C SER A 155 -20.60 6.62 -22.40
N SER A 156 -20.85 7.74 -23.07
CA SER A 156 -22.20 8.29 -23.30
C SER A 156 -22.87 7.81 -24.60
N SER A 157 -22.20 7.06 -25.46
CA SER A 157 -22.72 6.66 -26.78
C SER A 157 -23.26 5.21 -26.85
N SER A 158 -23.32 4.45 -25.74
CA SER A 158 -23.76 3.04 -25.75
C SER A 158 -25.15 2.76 -25.15
N SER A 159 -25.98 3.76 -24.92
CA SER A 159 -27.32 3.56 -24.29
C SER A 159 -28.51 3.99 -25.17
N SER A 160 -28.46 3.73 -26.48
CA SER A 160 -29.66 3.94 -27.33
C SER A 160 -29.69 2.93 -28.47
N SER A 161 -30.14 1.69 -28.19
CA SER A 161 -30.86 0.85 -29.15
C SER A 161 -31.24 -0.50 -28.50
N SER A 162 -32.52 -0.64 -28.08
CA SER A 162 -33.34 -1.82 -28.32
C SER A 162 -34.70 -1.68 -27.59
N GLY A 163 -35.61 -1.00 -28.22
CA GLY A 163 -37.02 -1.09 -27.95
C GLY A 163 -37.73 -1.63 -29.19
N SER A 164 -37.79 -2.94 -29.37
CA SER A 164 -38.63 -3.57 -30.38
C SER A 164 -39.65 -4.48 -29.69
N SER A 165 -40.86 -4.03 -29.75
CA SER A 165 -42.14 -4.64 -29.40
C SER A 165 -42.32 -5.98 -30.10
N ALA A 166 -42.54 -7.06 -29.38
CA ALA A 166 -43.13 -8.29 -29.90
C ALA A 166 -44.49 -8.54 -29.22
N LYS A 167 -45.57 -8.19 -29.95
CA LYS A 167 -46.94 -8.64 -29.72
C LYS A 167 -47.03 -10.16 -29.89
N ARG A 168 -47.37 -10.87 -28.85
CA ARG A 168 -47.75 -12.27 -28.92
C ARG A 168 -49.30 -12.39 -28.93
N ALA A 169 -49.83 -12.77 -30.08
CA ALA A 169 -51.22 -13.14 -30.28
C ALA A 169 -51.55 -14.44 -29.52
N ARG A 170 -52.72 -14.45 -28.81
CA ARG A 170 -53.36 -15.66 -28.30
C ARG A 170 -54.16 -16.30 -29.45
N ARG A 171 -54.09 -17.61 -29.56
CA ARG A 171 -55.18 -18.45 -30.12
C ARG A 171 -55.28 -19.73 -29.33
N SER A 172 -56.54 -19.90 -28.89
CA SER A 172 -57.33 -21.09 -28.57
C SER A 172 -56.60 -22.33 -28.06
#